data_52d49e484ab557c9057b634967b842d5
#
_entry.id   52d49e484ab557c9057b634967b842d5
#
_cell.length_a   1.000
_cell.length_b   1.000
_cell.length_c   1.000
_cell.angle_alpha   90.00
_cell.angle_beta   90.00
_cell.angle_gamma   90.00
#
_symmetry.space_group_name_H-M   'P 1'
#
loop_
_entity.id
_entity.type
_entity.pdbx_description
1 polymer ?
#
loop_
_entity_poly.entity_id
_entity_poly.type
_entity_poly.pdbx_seq_one_letter_code
_entity_poly.pdbx_strand_id
1 'polypeptide(L)'
;MYSESLPTIETMKSMSNKDIIRTFIKHEYEQIRHIDSDEDGIRNMKITQDFYNSLEKLNFKSPTLYKDDDYAFISDLHKIKYNKPPKVKNNYINQQLNFSEIEMMYTSSDPEIVVIDNFLSQEFLEELRVFFRCSNIFKYPYPRGYIGAFLGKGMANRALLEFSTELKNSFKKIFLNYHLSQAW
;
A
#
# COMPACT_ATOMS: atom_id res chain seq x y z
N MET A 1 -10.65 -14.96 8.31
CA MET A 1 -11.01 -13.64 7.75
C MET A 1 -11.03 -12.66 8.90
N TYR A 2 -9.91 -11.97 9.17
CA TYR A 2 -9.85 -10.95 10.23
C TYR A 2 -10.53 -9.70 9.71
N SER A 3 -11.76 -9.48 10.15
CA SER A 3 -12.45 -8.20 10.01
C SER A 3 -11.95 -7.29 11.13
N GLU A 4 -10.73 -6.78 11.02
CA GLU A 4 -10.36 -5.66 11.87
C GLU A 4 -11.20 -4.46 11.43
N SER A 5 -12.16 -4.10 12.25
CA SER A 5 -12.92 -2.86 12.11
C SER A 5 -11.93 -1.70 12.19
N LEU A 6 -12.21 -0.64 11.44
CA LEU A 6 -11.45 0.62 11.56
C LEU A 6 -11.43 1.03 13.05
N PRO A 7 -10.31 1.56 13.56
CA PRO A 7 -10.23 1.96 14.95
C PRO A 7 -11.30 3.00 15.27
N THR A 8 -12.03 2.78 16.34
CA THR A 8 -13.03 3.75 16.85
C THR A 8 -12.31 4.96 17.44
N ILE A 9 -13.04 6.07 17.62
CA ILE A 9 -12.51 7.26 18.30
C ILE A 9 -11.98 6.90 19.69
N GLU A 10 -12.67 6.05 20.43
CA GLU A 10 -12.23 5.56 21.74
C GLU A 10 -10.95 4.75 21.67
N THR A 11 -10.82 3.86 20.68
CA THR A 11 -9.60 3.11 20.43
C THR A 11 -8.44 4.05 20.11
N MET A 12 -8.65 5.08 19.31
CA MET A 12 -7.61 6.07 18.98
C MET A 12 -7.20 6.89 20.20
N LYS A 13 -8.17 7.31 21.03
CA LYS A 13 -7.88 8.02 22.29
C LYS A 13 -7.10 7.17 23.27
N SER A 14 -7.37 5.86 23.31
CA SER A 14 -6.71 4.89 24.19
C SER A 14 -5.35 4.43 23.67
N MET A 15 -5.00 4.70 22.40
CA MET A 15 -3.68 4.40 21.87
C MET A 15 -2.63 5.16 22.67
N SER A 16 -1.89 4.43 23.50
CA SER A 16 -0.86 4.97 24.39
C SER A 16 0.31 5.62 23.65
N ASN A 17 0.44 5.34 22.35
CA ASN A 17 1.53 5.85 21.54
C ASN A 17 1.03 6.92 20.55
N LYS A 18 1.08 8.18 20.97
CA LYS A 18 0.73 9.35 20.16
C LYS A 18 1.64 9.53 18.95
N ASP A 19 2.82 8.92 18.96
CA ASP A 19 3.74 8.94 17.82
C ASP A 19 3.22 8.13 16.64
N ILE A 20 2.44 7.06 16.90
CA ILE A 20 1.78 6.27 15.85
C ILE A 20 0.76 7.14 15.10
N ILE A 21 -0.09 7.87 15.84
CA ILE A 21 -1.08 8.77 15.24
C ILE A 21 -0.38 9.87 14.45
N ARG A 22 0.69 10.44 14.99
CA ARG A 22 1.47 11.47 14.29
C ARG A 22 2.10 10.94 13.00
N THR A 23 2.68 9.75 13.04
CA THR A 23 3.25 9.09 11.86
C THR A 23 2.19 8.88 10.78
N PHE A 24 0.99 8.44 11.18
CA PHE A 24 -0.14 8.27 10.27
C PHE A 24 -0.59 9.59 9.63
N ILE A 25 -0.79 10.64 10.43
CA ILE A 25 -1.20 11.95 9.92
C ILE A 25 -0.16 12.54 8.97
N LYS A 26 1.13 12.43 9.29
CA LYS A 26 2.21 12.87 8.42
C LYS A 26 2.18 12.12 7.09
N HIS A 27 2.00 10.82 7.13
CA HIS A 27 1.88 10.00 5.92
C HIS A 27 0.67 10.42 5.08
N GLU A 28 -0.52 10.57 5.67
CA GLU A 28 -1.72 11.01 4.96
C GLU A 28 -1.52 12.40 4.30
N TYR A 29 -0.88 13.31 5.00
CA TYR A 29 -0.55 14.63 4.44
C TYR A 29 0.35 14.53 3.21
N GLU A 30 1.41 13.73 3.27
CA GLU A 30 2.32 13.50 2.15
C GLU A 30 1.62 12.76 0.99
N GLN A 31 0.82 11.74 1.32
CA GLN A 31 0.06 10.95 0.34
C GLN A 31 -0.95 11.80 -0.43
N ILE A 32 -1.70 12.65 0.26
CA ILE A 32 -2.68 13.56 -0.36
C ILE A 32 -2.01 14.51 -1.35
N ARG A 33 -0.81 15.00 -1.07
CA ARG A 33 -0.06 15.85 -2.02
C ARG A 33 0.28 15.13 -3.33
N HIS A 34 0.58 13.82 -3.26
CA HIS A 34 0.79 13.02 -4.46
C HIS A 34 -0.51 12.77 -5.23
N ILE A 35 -1.60 12.48 -4.52
CA ILE A 35 -2.92 12.29 -5.13
C ILE A 35 -3.42 13.60 -5.76
N ASP A 36 -3.23 14.73 -5.10
CA ASP A 36 -3.61 16.07 -5.59
C ASP A 36 -2.83 16.46 -6.86
N SER A 37 -1.60 15.99 -7.02
CA SER A 37 -0.80 16.18 -8.24
C SER A 37 -1.23 15.27 -9.41
N ASP A 38 -2.08 14.28 -9.17
CA ASP A 38 -2.61 13.35 -10.15
C ASP A 38 -3.98 13.82 -10.65
N GLU A 39 -4.13 14.17 -11.94
CA GLU A 39 -5.36 14.70 -12.51
C GLU A 39 -6.59 13.80 -12.26
N ASP A 40 -6.41 12.49 -12.33
CA ASP A 40 -7.47 11.51 -12.01
C ASP A 40 -7.77 11.49 -10.51
N GLY A 41 -6.77 11.71 -9.66
CA GLY A 41 -6.90 11.78 -8.21
C GLY A 41 -7.80 12.89 -7.75
N ILE A 42 -7.60 14.11 -8.27
CA ILE A 42 -8.43 15.29 -7.96
C ILE A 42 -9.90 15.02 -8.29
N ARG A 43 -10.17 14.45 -9.47
CA ARG A 43 -11.55 14.15 -9.91
C ARG A 43 -12.26 13.14 -9.01
N ASN A 44 -11.55 12.14 -8.54
CA ASN A 44 -12.14 11.03 -7.78
C ASN A 44 -12.20 11.30 -6.27
N MET A 45 -11.23 12.01 -5.71
CA MET A 45 -11.15 12.24 -4.26
C MET A 45 -11.91 13.48 -3.81
N LYS A 46 -12.18 14.44 -4.69
CA LYS A 46 -12.83 15.73 -4.35
C LYS A 46 -12.17 16.37 -3.12
N ILE A 47 -10.85 16.53 -3.16
CA ILE A 47 -10.09 17.18 -2.10
C ILE A 47 -10.55 18.63 -2.05
N THR A 48 -11.20 19.02 -0.95
CA THR A 48 -11.59 20.42 -0.72
C THR A 48 -10.46 21.15 -0.01
N GLN A 49 -10.39 22.46 -0.20
CA GLN A 49 -9.42 23.30 0.51
C GLN A 49 -9.57 23.15 2.04
N ASP A 50 -10.79 23.01 2.55
CA ASP A 50 -11.05 22.80 3.98
C ASP A 50 -10.51 21.47 4.50
N PHE A 51 -10.62 20.40 3.70
CA PHE A 51 -10.02 19.10 4.02
C PHE A 51 -8.50 19.21 4.10
N TYR A 52 -7.87 19.83 3.10
CA TYR A 52 -6.44 20.03 3.07
C TYR A 52 -5.95 20.86 4.24
N ASN A 53 -6.59 21.99 4.52
CA ASN A 53 -6.27 22.87 5.66
C ASN A 53 -6.42 22.13 7.01
N SER A 54 -7.42 21.26 7.15
CA SER A 54 -7.62 20.45 8.35
C SER A 54 -6.51 19.44 8.54
N LEU A 55 -6.11 18.77 7.47
CA LEU A 55 -5.03 17.79 7.48
C LEU A 55 -3.67 18.45 7.78
N GLU A 56 -3.40 19.60 7.16
CA GLU A 56 -2.20 20.39 7.40
C GLU A 56 -2.12 20.87 8.86
N LYS A 57 -3.22 21.39 9.38
CA LYS A 57 -3.32 21.79 10.78
C LYS A 57 -3.01 20.64 11.74
N LEU A 58 -3.51 19.45 11.46
CA LEU A 58 -3.23 18.26 12.27
C LEU A 58 -1.76 17.81 12.15
N ASN A 59 -1.17 17.89 10.97
CA ASN A 59 0.23 17.49 10.75
C ASN A 59 1.20 18.32 11.60
N PHE A 60 0.90 19.60 11.82
CA PHE A 60 1.72 20.50 12.64
C PHE A 60 1.26 20.62 14.10
N LYS A 61 0.12 20.06 14.47
CA LYS A 61 -0.41 20.10 15.83
C LYS A 61 0.24 19.03 16.72
N SER A 62 0.54 19.40 17.96
CA SER A 62 0.97 18.40 18.94
C SER A 62 -0.16 17.41 19.25
N PRO A 63 0.11 16.08 19.24
CA PRO A 63 -0.89 15.07 19.58
C PRO A 63 -1.52 15.25 20.97
N THR A 64 -0.84 15.92 21.90
CA THR A 64 -1.37 16.20 23.25
C THR A 64 -2.51 17.22 23.24
N LEU A 65 -2.69 17.94 22.13
CA LEU A 65 -3.68 18.99 21.97
C LEU A 65 -4.87 18.55 21.09
N TYR A 66 -4.97 17.28 20.71
CA TYR A 66 -6.09 16.80 19.91
C TYR A 66 -7.40 16.82 20.71
N LYS A 67 -8.45 17.35 20.06
CA LYS A 67 -9.82 17.41 20.55
C LYS A 67 -10.67 16.31 19.91
N ASP A 68 -11.91 16.14 20.33
CA ASP A 68 -12.84 15.14 19.79
C ASP A 68 -13.07 15.29 18.29
N ASP A 69 -13.18 16.52 17.78
CA ASP A 69 -13.31 16.77 16.34
C ASP A 69 -12.06 16.35 15.56
N ASP A 70 -10.86 16.52 16.13
CA ASP A 70 -9.62 16.05 15.52
C ASP A 70 -9.61 14.52 15.39
N TYR A 71 -10.07 13.81 16.45
CA TYR A 71 -10.17 12.34 16.42
C TYR A 71 -11.24 11.85 15.45
N ALA A 72 -12.36 12.55 15.31
CA ALA A 72 -13.37 12.25 14.31
C ALA A 72 -12.80 12.39 12.88
N PHE A 73 -12.05 13.45 12.61
CA PHE A 73 -11.37 13.65 11.34
C PHE A 73 -10.29 12.57 11.09
N ILE A 74 -9.46 12.23 12.08
CA ILE A 74 -8.45 11.16 11.98
C ILE A 74 -9.14 9.83 11.68
N SER A 75 -10.28 9.53 12.31
CA SER A 75 -11.08 8.33 11.99
C SER A 75 -11.52 8.30 10.53
N ASP A 76 -11.93 9.43 9.99
CA ASP A 76 -12.32 9.53 8.58
C ASP A 76 -11.13 9.34 7.62
N LEU A 77 -9.92 9.73 8.03
CA LEU A 77 -8.70 9.48 7.25
C LEU A 77 -8.38 7.98 7.08
N HIS A 78 -8.83 7.11 7.98
CA HIS A 78 -8.63 5.66 7.84
C HIS A 78 -9.46 5.03 6.72
N LYS A 79 -10.43 5.76 6.16
CA LYS A 79 -11.20 5.28 5.01
C LYS A 79 -10.39 5.40 3.72
N ILE A 80 -10.45 4.35 2.90
CA ILE A 80 -9.89 4.40 1.55
C ILE A 80 -10.86 5.19 0.68
N LYS A 81 -10.46 6.38 0.24
CA LYS A 81 -11.26 7.28 -0.58
C LYS A 81 -10.85 7.26 -2.05
N TYR A 82 -9.60 6.88 -2.31
CA TYR A 82 -9.03 6.83 -3.64
C TYR A 82 -8.12 5.61 -3.80
N ASN A 83 -8.32 4.89 -4.90
CA ASN A 83 -7.52 3.74 -5.27
C ASN A 83 -7.31 3.73 -6.79
N LYS A 84 -6.04 3.85 -7.23
CA LYS A 84 -5.63 3.87 -8.63
C LYS A 84 -4.86 2.59 -8.96
N PRO A 85 -5.56 1.47 -9.30
CA PRO A 85 -4.89 0.21 -9.56
C PRO A 85 -4.01 0.28 -10.82
N PRO A 86 -2.91 -0.49 -10.88
CA PRO A 86 -2.03 -0.55 -12.03
C PRO A 86 -2.77 -0.97 -13.30
N LYS A 87 -2.40 -0.35 -14.44
CA LYS A 87 -2.94 -0.65 -15.77
C LYS A 87 -1.82 -1.19 -16.65
N VAL A 88 -1.60 -2.50 -16.64
CA VAL A 88 -0.55 -3.16 -17.41
C VAL A 88 -1.16 -3.84 -18.63
N LYS A 89 -0.52 -3.68 -19.78
CA LYS A 89 -0.97 -4.24 -21.07
C LYS A 89 -0.18 -5.48 -21.49
N ASN A 90 1.03 -5.61 -20.97
CA ASN A 90 1.98 -6.65 -21.35
C ASN A 90 2.30 -7.54 -20.14
N ASN A 91 3.48 -8.16 -20.15
CA ASN A 91 3.94 -9.01 -19.07
C ASN A 91 4.28 -8.22 -17.80
N TYR A 92 4.03 -8.82 -16.66
CA TYR A 92 4.36 -8.25 -15.34
C TYR A 92 5.81 -8.52 -14.96
N ILE A 93 6.35 -9.67 -15.40
CA ILE A 93 7.74 -10.09 -15.15
C ILE A 93 8.58 -9.76 -16.38
N ASN A 94 9.83 -9.40 -16.16
CA ASN A 94 10.79 -9.17 -17.22
C ASN A 94 11.07 -10.47 -18.01
N GLN A 95 10.65 -10.50 -19.28
CA GLN A 95 10.76 -11.68 -20.14
C GLN A 95 12.18 -11.96 -20.63
N GLN A 96 13.16 -11.09 -20.33
CA GLN A 96 14.57 -11.32 -20.64
C GLN A 96 15.28 -12.21 -19.60
N LEU A 97 14.60 -12.53 -18.49
CA LEU A 97 15.14 -13.39 -17.43
C LEU A 97 15.21 -14.84 -17.89
N ASN A 98 16.28 -15.54 -17.48
CA ASN A 98 16.40 -16.98 -17.64
C ASN A 98 15.66 -17.70 -16.49
N PHE A 99 14.36 -17.92 -16.65
CA PHE A 99 13.52 -18.53 -15.61
C PHE A 99 14.03 -19.90 -15.15
N SER A 100 14.52 -20.74 -16.07
CA SER A 100 15.03 -22.07 -15.74
C SER A 100 16.30 -22.02 -14.89
N GLU A 101 17.17 -21.05 -15.14
CA GLU A 101 18.39 -20.85 -14.35
C GLU A 101 18.04 -20.35 -12.94
N ILE A 102 17.11 -19.41 -12.84
CA ILE A 102 16.62 -18.90 -11.54
C ILE A 102 16.01 -20.03 -10.71
N GLU A 103 15.16 -20.89 -11.32
CA GLU A 103 14.59 -22.05 -10.63
C GLU A 103 15.68 -23.01 -10.14
N MET A 104 16.71 -23.26 -10.97
CA MET A 104 17.84 -24.11 -10.58
C MET A 104 18.64 -23.50 -9.44
N MET A 105 18.94 -22.19 -9.50
CA MET A 105 19.65 -21.48 -8.43
C MET A 105 18.88 -21.56 -7.11
N TYR A 106 17.56 -21.34 -7.14
CA TYR A 106 16.71 -21.42 -5.97
C TYR A 106 16.72 -22.83 -5.34
N THR A 107 16.43 -23.85 -6.14
CA THR A 107 16.30 -25.22 -5.67
C THR A 107 17.63 -25.87 -5.27
N SER A 108 18.78 -25.33 -5.66
CA SER A 108 20.11 -25.83 -5.31
C SER A 108 20.77 -25.05 -4.16
N SER A 109 20.21 -23.93 -3.71
CA SER A 109 20.76 -23.14 -2.60
C SER A 109 20.21 -23.60 -1.23
N ASP A 110 21.05 -23.44 -0.21
CA ASP A 110 20.68 -23.68 1.20
C ASP A 110 21.15 -22.46 2.03
N PRO A 111 20.25 -21.64 2.57
CA PRO A 111 18.78 -21.71 2.42
C PRO A 111 18.31 -21.41 0.97
N GLU A 112 17.11 -21.87 0.63
CA GLU A 112 16.47 -21.64 -0.67
C GLU A 112 16.13 -20.13 -0.87
N ILE A 113 17.15 -19.34 -1.20
CA ILE A 113 17.06 -17.89 -1.41
C ILE A 113 17.74 -17.52 -2.73
N VAL A 114 17.09 -16.70 -3.53
CA VAL A 114 17.66 -16.09 -4.73
C VAL A 114 17.31 -14.60 -4.80
N VAL A 115 18.26 -13.80 -5.21
CA VAL A 115 18.07 -12.37 -5.50
C VAL A 115 18.07 -12.17 -7.00
N ILE A 116 17.05 -11.51 -7.52
CA ILE A 116 16.86 -11.32 -8.97
C ILE A 116 16.78 -9.83 -9.25
N ASP A 117 17.78 -9.30 -9.93
CA ASP A 117 17.75 -7.92 -10.40
C ASP A 117 16.82 -7.77 -11.61
N ASN A 118 16.20 -6.59 -11.73
CA ASN A 118 15.29 -6.25 -12.83
C ASN A 118 14.16 -7.29 -13.03
N PHE A 119 13.63 -7.80 -11.91
CA PHE A 119 12.62 -8.86 -11.91
C PHE A 119 11.30 -8.46 -12.57
N LEU A 120 10.80 -7.26 -12.25
CA LEU A 120 9.56 -6.75 -12.83
C LEU A 120 9.82 -6.17 -14.23
N SER A 121 8.80 -6.24 -15.09
CA SER A 121 8.83 -5.43 -16.31
C SER A 121 8.85 -3.95 -15.95
N GLN A 122 9.47 -3.12 -16.81
CA GLN A 122 9.56 -1.69 -16.57
C GLN A 122 8.16 -1.04 -16.49
N GLU A 123 7.22 -1.49 -17.35
CA GLU A 123 5.83 -1.02 -17.33
C GLU A 123 5.17 -1.30 -15.98
N PHE A 124 5.28 -2.52 -15.49
CA PHE A 124 4.65 -2.88 -14.21
C PHE A 124 5.29 -2.18 -13.01
N LEU A 125 6.60 -2.00 -13.04
CA LEU A 125 7.32 -1.27 -11.99
C LEU A 125 6.83 0.18 -11.89
N GLU A 126 6.68 0.89 -13.02
CA GLU A 126 6.19 2.27 -13.02
C GLU A 126 4.72 2.35 -12.61
N GLU A 127 3.87 1.46 -13.09
CA GLU A 127 2.47 1.38 -12.69
C GLU A 127 2.30 1.07 -11.19
N LEU A 128 3.15 0.20 -10.60
CA LEU A 128 3.17 -0.03 -9.15
C LEU A 128 3.59 1.22 -8.38
N ARG A 129 4.59 1.95 -8.86
CA ARG A 129 5.01 3.22 -8.24
C ARG A 129 3.89 4.24 -8.23
N VAL A 130 3.16 4.38 -9.35
CA VAL A 130 1.98 5.24 -9.43
C VAL A 130 0.90 4.76 -8.48
N PHE A 131 0.59 3.46 -8.46
CA PHE A 131 -0.41 2.87 -7.57
C PHE A 131 -0.11 3.19 -6.10
N PHE A 132 1.11 2.95 -5.64
CA PHE A 132 1.47 3.18 -4.25
C PHE A 132 1.56 4.66 -3.87
N ARG A 133 1.90 5.55 -4.79
CA ARG A 133 1.94 6.99 -4.54
C ARG A 133 0.56 7.64 -4.61
N CYS A 134 -0.26 7.22 -5.58
CA CYS A 134 -1.53 7.87 -5.89
C CYS A 134 -2.76 7.13 -5.33
N SER A 135 -2.59 6.12 -4.48
CA SER A 135 -3.71 5.43 -3.80
C SER A 135 -3.59 5.55 -2.29
N ASN A 136 -4.65 6.00 -1.62
CA ASN A 136 -4.62 6.15 -0.16
C ASN A 136 -4.98 4.85 0.57
N ILE A 137 -4.24 3.77 0.24
CA ILE A 137 -4.45 2.41 0.78
C ILE A 137 -3.64 2.10 2.05
N PHE A 138 -2.64 2.90 2.37
CA PHE A 138 -1.79 2.72 3.55
C PHE A 138 -2.49 3.28 4.78
N LYS A 139 -3.21 2.41 5.51
CA LYS A 139 -4.12 2.80 6.60
C LYS A 139 -3.76 2.20 7.96
N TYR A 140 -2.71 1.39 8.03
CA TYR A 140 -2.35 0.65 9.24
C TYR A 140 -0.98 1.08 9.77
N PRO A 141 -0.95 2.07 10.70
CA PRO A 141 0.28 2.50 11.33
C PRO A 141 0.76 1.48 12.38
N TYR A 142 2.04 1.24 12.43
CA TYR A 142 2.69 0.33 13.36
C TYR A 142 3.66 1.05 14.30
N PRO A 143 3.89 0.50 15.52
CA PRO A 143 4.72 1.15 16.56
C PRO A 143 6.15 1.48 16.13
N ARG A 144 6.68 0.80 15.12
CA ARG A 144 8.05 1.01 14.61
C ARG A 144 8.15 2.09 13.53
N GLY A 145 7.10 2.90 13.33
CA GLY A 145 7.11 4.03 12.40
C GLY A 145 6.92 3.66 10.92
N TYR A 146 6.35 2.50 10.61
CA TYR A 146 5.91 2.15 9.27
C TYR A 146 4.39 2.07 9.17
N ILE A 147 3.86 2.21 7.96
CA ILE A 147 2.43 2.14 7.66
C ILE A 147 2.21 1.06 6.63
N GLY A 148 1.29 0.14 6.92
CA GLY A 148 0.98 -1.02 6.08
C GLY A 148 -0.25 -0.82 5.20
N ALA A 149 -0.26 -1.54 4.08
CA ALA A 149 -1.44 -1.80 3.26
C ALA A 149 -1.64 -3.30 3.17
N PHE A 150 -2.89 -3.76 3.08
CA PHE A 150 -3.22 -5.18 3.08
C PHE A 150 -4.07 -5.56 1.87
N LEU A 151 -3.92 -6.80 1.41
CA LEU A 151 -4.65 -7.33 0.26
C LEU A 151 -6.16 -7.13 0.41
N GLY A 152 -6.74 -7.51 1.55
CA GLY A 152 -8.17 -7.35 1.85
C GLY A 152 -8.63 -5.91 2.17
N LYS A 153 -7.74 -4.92 2.10
CA LYS A 153 -7.98 -3.53 2.50
C LYS A 153 -7.42 -2.55 1.45
N GLY A 154 -7.88 -2.67 0.22
CA GLY A 154 -7.57 -1.75 -0.88
C GLY A 154 -6.35 -2.11 -1.74
N MET A 155 -5.47 -3.01 -1.28
CA MET A 155 -4.33 -3.44 -2.08
C MET A 155 -4.72 -4.46 -3.16
N ALA A 156 -5.80 -5.25 -2.95
CA ALA A 156 -6.26 -6.23 -3.94
C ALA A 156 -6.71 -5.53 -5.23
N ASN A 157 -6.10 -5.91 -6.33
CA ASN A 157 -6.46 -5.45 -7.66
C ASN A 157 -6.14 -6.52 -8.71
N ARG A 158 -6.67 -6.33 -9.93
CA ARG A 158 -6.51 -7.28 -11.03
C ARG A 158 -5.04 -7.47 -11.42
N ALA A 159 -4.25 -6.40 -11.47
CA ALA A 159 -2.84 -6.48 -11.88
C ALA A 159 -2.01 -7.35 -10.92
N LEU A 160 -2.23 -7.25 -9.60
CA LEU A 160 -1.55 -8.11 -8.62
C LEU A 160 -1.99 -9.58 -8.74
N LEU A 161 -3.25 -9.85 -9.06
CA LEU A 161 -3.73 -11.20 -9.31
C LEU A 161 -3.09 -11.79 -10.57
N GLU A 162 -3.07 -11.03 -11.67
CA GLU A 162 -2.45 -11.44 -12.94
C GLU A 162 -0.93 -11.62 -12.78
N PHE A 163 -0.25 -10.72 -12.06
CA PHE A 163 1.16 -10.88 -11.70
C PHE A 163 1.41 -12.18 -10.92
N SER A 164 0.59 -12.49 -9.90
CA SER A 164 0.75 -13.73 -9.14
C SER A 164 0.54 -14.98 -10.00
N THR A 165 -0.35 -14.90 -10.99
CA THR A 165 -0.59 -15.96 -11.96
C THR A 165 0.59 -16.13 -12.91
N GLU A 166 1.14 -15.03 -13.43
CA GLU A 166 2.34 -15.04 -14.28
C GLU A 166 3.55 -15.58 -13.50
N LEU A 167 3.74 -15.15 -12.26
CA LEU A 167 4.80 -15.64 -11.37
C LEU A 167 4.73 -17.18 -11.22
N LYS A 168 3.54 -17.69 -10.92
CA LYS A 168 3.31 -19.13 -10.81
C LYS A 168 3.62 -19.88 -12.11
N ASN A 169 3.23 -19.31 -13.24
CA ASN A 169 3.43 -19.94 -14.55
C ASN A 169 4.90 -19.89 -15.01
N SER A 170 5.62 -18.83 -14.65
CA SER A 170 7.03 -18.64 -15.01
C SER A 170 7.98 -19.49 -14.17
N PHE A 171 7.62 -19.77 -12.91
CA PHE A 171 8.44 -20.52 -11.96
C PHE A 171 7.70 -21.77 -11.45
N LYS A 172 7.37 -22.68 -12.37
CA LYS A 172 6.55 -23.85 -12.07
C LYS A 172 7.19 -24.83 -11.08
N LYS A 173 8.50 -24.98 -11.10
CA LYS A 173 9.20 -25.86 -10.14
C LYS A 173 9.13 -25.35 -8.71
N ILE A 174 8.95 -24.04 -8.54
CA ILE A 174 8.88 -23.39 -7.23
C ILE A 174 7.42 -23.26 -6.78
N PHE A 175 6.54 -22.73 -7.65
CA PHE A 175 5.21 -22.25 -7.25
C PHE A 175 4.02 -23.09 -7.73
N LEU A 176 4.21 -24.20 -8.46
CA LEU A 176 3.09 -24.95 -9.06
C LEU A 176 1.98 -25.30 -8.06
N ASN A 177 2.37 -25.71 -6.85
CA ASN A 177 1.48 -26.15 -5.80
C ASN A 177 1.09 -25.04 -4.80
N TYR A 178 1.54 -23.80 -5.04
CA TYR A 178 1.27 -22.68 -4.15
C TYR A 178 0.21 -21.75 -4.74
N HIS A 179 -0.40 -20.94 -3.89
CA HIS A 179 -1.30 -19.86 -4.26
C HIS A 179 -1.03 -18.64 -3.39
N LEU A 180 -1.32 -17.46 -3.91
CA LEU A 180 -1.22 -16.22 -3.15
C LEU A 180 -2.28 -16.22 -2.05
N SER A 181 -1.86 -16.23 -0.78
CA SER A 181 -2.77 -16.16 0.36
C SER A 181 -2.80 -14.77 0.99
N GLN A 182 -1.67 -14.06 1.03
CA GLN A 182 -1.53 -12.75 1.66
C GLN A 182 -0.56 -11.87 0.88
N ALA A 183 -0.81 -10.54 0.91
CA ALA A 183 0.14 -9.51 0.51
C ALA A 183 -0.04 -8.29 1.43
N TRP A 184 1.05 -7.72 1.91
CA TRP A 184 1.13 -6.52 2.73
C TRP A 184 2.41 -5.72 2.48
#